data_229f6d4072f3e000bc4589323db39dc5
#
_entry.id   229f6d4072f3e000bc4589323db39dc5
#
_cell.length_a   1.000
_cell.length_b   1.000
_cell.length_c   1.000
_cell.angle_alpha   90.00
_cell.angle_beta   90.00
_cell.angle_gamma   90.00
#
_symmetry.space_group_name_H-M   'P 1'
#
loop_
_entity.id
_entity.type
_entity.pdbx_description
1 polymer ?
#
loop_
_entity_poly.entity_id
_entity_poly.type
_entity_poly.pdbx_seq_one_letter_code
_entity_poly.pdbx_strand_id
1 'polypeptide(L)'
;MAELEKIMEHIHEGHHFLLSGGAGSGKTYTLVEVLREVVRENPTKKVACITYTNAAVKEIERRVANDNLRVSTIHDFLWDCIGHFQTALRPALIKLINDQVITHSVSMALPLPEWGDLRKG
;
A
#
# COMPACT_ATOMS: atom_id res chain seq x y z
N MET A 1 -15.08 0.66 21.05
CA MET A 1 -15.56 -0.71 20.93
C MET A 1 -16.72 -0.84 19.96
N ALA A 2 -17.80 -0.05 20.11
CA ALA A 2 -18.90 -0.07 19.15
C ALA A 2 -18.47 0.30 17.72
N GLU A 3 -17.48 1.18 17.60
CA GLU A 3 -16.93 1.56 16.30
C GLU A 3 -16.18 0.39 15.64
N LEU A 4 -15.38 -0.32 16.42
CA LEU A 4 -14.67 -1.50 15.93
C LEU A 4 -15.65 -2.58 15.45
N GLU A 5 -16.71 -2.83 16.20
CA GLU A 5 -17.74 -3.81 15.84
C GLU A 5 -18.39 -3.47 14.50
N LYS A 6 -18.73 -2.20 14.28
CA LYS A 6 -19.33 -1.75 13.02
C LYS A 6 -18.37 -1.92 11.85
N ILE A 7 -17.09 -1.61 12.05
CA ILE A 7 -16.08 -1.79 11.02
C ILE A 7 -15.93 -3.27 10.65
N MET A 8 -15.85 -4.12 11.67
CA MET A 8 -15.72 -5.56 11.44
C MET A 8 -16.97 -6.13 10.74
N GLU A 9 -18.14 -5.62 11.05
CA GLU A 9 -19.38 -6.01 10.36
C GLU A 9 -19.29 -5.71 8.87
N HIS A 10 -18.87 -4.51 8.48
CA HIS A 10 -18.65 -4.17 7.08
C HIS A 10 -17.63 -5.06 6.38
N ILE A 11 -16.56 -5.40 7.09
CA ILE A 11 -15.54 -6.29 6.56
C ILE A 11 -16.10 -7.69 6.34
N HIS A 12 -16.85 -8.22 7.30
CA HIS A 12 -17.45 -9.56 7.18
C HIS A 12 -18.45 -9.63 6.03
N GLU A 13 -19.17 -8.55 5.77
CA GLU A 13 -20.13 -8.46 4.68
C GLU A 13 -19.46 -8.17 3.31
N GLY A 14 -18.16 -7.92 3.30
CA GLY A 14 -17.42 -7.62 2.07
C GLY A 14 -17.66 -6.24 1.52
N HIS A 15 -18.08 -5.31 2.36
CA HIS A 15 -18.34 -3.93 1.95
C HIS A 15 -17.09 -3.07 1.99
N HIS A 16 -16.99 -2.16 1.06
CA HIS A 16 -16.01 -1.07 1.13
C HIS A 16 -16.56 0.02 2.03
N PHE A 17 -15.69 0.66 2.80
CA PHE A 17 -16.13 1.71 3.71
C PHE A 17 -15.03 2.76 3.89
N LEU A 18 -15.41 3.93 4.38
CA LEU A 18 -14.50 5.02 4.69
C LEU A 18 -14.69 5.39 6.16
N LEU A 19 -13.59 5.35 6.93
CA LEU A 19 -13.57 5.85 8.29
C LEU A 19 -12.99 7.26 8.28
N SER A 20 -13.84 8.25 8.58
CA SER A 20 -13.45 9.65 8.58
C SER A 20 -13.37 10.18 10.02
N GLY A 21 -12.37 10.99 10.27
CA GLY A 21 -12.19 11.63 11.57
C GLY A 21 -11.07 12.66 11.51
N GLY A 22 -11.13 13.65 12.38
CA GLY A 22 -10.10 14.68 12.49
C GLY A 22 -8.80 14.19 13.11
N ALA A 23 -7.77 15.01 13.08
CA ALA A 23 -6.50 14.72 13.76
C ALA A 23 -6.75 14.50 15.26
N GLY A 24 -6.12 13.48 15.82
CA GLY A 24 -6.29 13.15 17.23
C GLY A 24 -7.57 12.37 17.56
N SER A 25 -8.35 11.93 16.57
CA SER A 25 -9.59 11.18 16.78
C SER A 25 -9.37 9.70 17.08
N GLY A 26 -8.12 9.23 17.12
CA GLY A 26 -7.81 7.83 17.37
C GLY A 26 -7.91 6.93 16.15
N LYS A 27 -7.88 7.47 14.94
CA LYS A 27 -7.96 6.69 13.70
C LYS A 27 -6.87 5.63 13.59
N THR A 28 -5.63 5.98 13.94
CA THR A 28 -4.51 5.03 13.90
C THR A 28 -4.73 3.89 14.88
N TYR A 29 -5.20 4.20 16.09
CA TYR A 29 -5.50 3.18 17.09
C TYR A 29 -6.59 2.24 16.56
N THR A 30 -7.67 2.78 16.01
CA THR A 30 -8.75 1.99 15.44
C THR A 30 -8.26 1.12 14.29
N LEU A 31 -7.44 1.68 13.40
CA LEU A 31 -6.86 0.91 12.29
C LEU A 31 -6.03 -0.28 12.79
N VAL A 32 -5.20 -0.08 13.80
CA VAL A 32 -4.37 -1.13 14.38
C VAL A 32 -5.26 -2.24 14.95
N GLU A 33 -6.31 -1.89 15.67
CA GLU A 33 -7.24 -2.87 16.22
C GLU A 33 -7.97 -3.65 15.12
N VAL A 34 -8.41 -2.98 14.07
CA VAL A 34 -9.03 -3.62 12.90
C VAL A 34 -8.06 -4.61 12.24
N LEU A 35 -6.81 -4.20 12.02
CA LEU A 35 -5.80 -5.06 11.40
C LEU A 35 -5.54 -6.30 12.23
N ARG A 36 -5.44 -6.17 13.55
CA ARG A 36 -5.26 -7.30 14.45
C ARG A 36 -6.40 -8.30 14.33
N GLU A 37 -7.62 -7.82 14.32
CA GLU A 37 -8.80 -8.67 14.20
C GLU A 37 -8.89 -9.36 12.84
N VAL A 38 -8.68 -8.62 11.77
CA VAL A 38 -8.73 -9.16 10.39
C VAL A 38 -7.68 -10.26 10.21
N VAL A 39 -6.46 -10.03 10.65
CA VAL A 39 -5.38 -11.01 10.54
C VAL A 39 -5.66 -12.23 11.40
N ARG A 40 -6.20 -12.03 12.60
CA ARG A 40 -6.54 -13.11 13.51
C ARG A 40 -7.64 -14.01 12.94
N GLU A 41 -8.64 -13.42 12.31
CA GLU A 41 -9.77 -14.16 11.72
C GLU A 41 -9.40 -14.84 10.39
N ASN A 42 -8.36 -14.38 9.72
CA ASN A 42 -7.97 -14.87 8.40
C ASN A 42 -6.51 -15.32 8.39
N PRO A 43 -6.15 -16.40 9.10
CA PRO A 43 -4.75 -16.78 9.27
C PRO A 43 -4.05 -17.22 7.98
N THR A 44 -4.82 -17.56 6.94
CA THR A 44 -4.27 -18.01 5.66
C THR A 44 -4.30 -16.94 4.58
N LYS A 45 -4.97 -15.81 4.83
CA LYS A 45 -5.09 -14.72 3.85
C LYS A 45 -4.07 -13.64 4.10
N LYS A 46 -3.60 -13.04 3.03
CA LYS A 46 -2.68 -11.90 3.10
C LYS A 46 -3.47 -10.60 3.13
N VAL A 47 -3.06 -9.69 4.00
CA VAL A 47 -3.68 -8.39 4.18
C VAL A 47 -2.65 -7.31 3.87
N ALA A 48 -3.03 -6.30 3.12
CA ALA A 48 -2.16 -5.17 2.80
C ALA A 48 -2.68 -3.91 3.50
N CYS A 49 -1.79 -3.22 4.19
CA CYS A 49 -2.05 -1.90 4.76
C CYS A 49 -1.16 -0.90 4.05
N ILE A 50 -1.76 0.06 3.37
CA ILE A 50 -1.03 1.02 2.56
C ILE A 50 -1.12 2.39 3.20
N THR A 51 0.03 3.05 3.36
CA THR A 51 0.14 4.35 3.99
C THR A 51 0.83 5.35 3.06
N TYR A 52 0.83 6.62 3.48
CA TYR A 52 1.54 7.67 2.76
C TYR A 52 3.00 7.82 3.16
N THR A 53 3.34 7.50 4.42
CA THR A 53 4.65 7.82 4.99
C THR A 53 5.33 6.59 5.57
N ASN A 54 6.66 6.59 5.53
CA ASN A 54 7.46 5.54 6.16
C ASN A 54 7.30 5.53 7.68
N ALA A 55 7.08 6.69 8.28
CA ALA A 55 6.84 6.77 9.72
C ALA A 55 5.58 6.00 10.12
N ALA A 56 4.50 6.15 9.34
CA ALA A 56 3.27 5.40 9.58
C ALA A 56 3.47 3.89 9.39
N VAL A 57 4.25 3.48 8.38
CA VAL A 57 4.58 2.07 8.17
C VAL A 57 5.25 1.48 9.42
N LYS A 58 6.29 2.15 9.92
CA LYS A 58 7.03 1.68 11.10
C LYS A 58 6.14 1.60 12.34
N GLU A 59 5.29 2.59 12.52
CA GLU A 59 4.39 2.63 13.67
C GLU A 59 3.40 1.45 13.64
N ILE A 60 2.82 1.17 12.50
CA ILE A 60 1.87 0.06 12.34
C ILE A 60 2.58 -1.29 12.47
N GLU A 61 3.73 -1.46 11.83
CA GLU A 61 4.52 -2.70 11.93
C GLU A 61 4.90 -3.01 13.37
N ARG A 62 5.25 -1.98 14.13
CA ARG A 62 5.61 -2.14 15.54
C ARG A 62 4.43 -2.65 16.37
N ARG A 63 3.23 -2.22 16.05
CA ARG A 63 2.02 -2.57 16.80
C ARG A 63 1.39 -3.87 16.34
N VAL A 64 1.52 -4.21 15.06
CA VAL A 64 0.92 -5.42 14.49
C VAL A 64 2.02 -6.22 13.78
N ALA A 65 2.63 -7.13 14.50
CA ALA A 65 3.64 -8.02 13.94
C ALA A 65 2.97 -9.32 13.48
N ASN A 66 2.82 -9.47 12.16
CA ASN A 66 2.23 -10.68 11.58
C ASN A 66 2.73 -10.88 10.15
N ASP A 67 3.13 -12.10 9.83
CA ASP A 67 3.70 -12.42 8.53
C ASP A 67 2.70 -12.30 7.37
N ASN A 68 1.42 -12.40 7.65
CA ASN A 68 0.37 -12.26 6.65
C ASN A 68 -0.04 -10.81 6.41
N LEU A 69 0.43 -9.89 7.25
CA LEU A 69 0.17 -8.47 7.11
C LEU A 69 1.38 -7.81 6.45
N ARG A 70 1.13 -7.17 5.32
CA ARG A 70 2.12 -6.33 4.66
C ARG A 70 1.77 -4.87 4.87
N VAL A 71 2.67 -4.12 5.47
CA VAL A 71 2.53 -2.68 5.65
C VAL A 71 3.56 -1.99 4.78
N SER A 72 3.13 -1.10 3.92
CA SER A 72 4.03 -0.37 3.02
C SER A 72 3.47 0.99 2.64
N THR A 73 4.33 1.85 2.09
CA THR A 73 3.85 3.06 1.44
C THR A 73 3.21 2.71 0.10
N ILE A 74 2.42 3.63 -0.44
CA ILE A 74 1.80 3.44 -1.76
C ILE A 74 2.87 3.24 -2.84
N HIS A 75 3.99 3.95 -2.76
CA HIS A 75 5.09 3.81 -3.72
C HIS A 75 5.71 2.42 -3.67
N ASP A 76 6.03 1.94 -2.48
CA ASP A 76 6.63 0.61 -2.32
C ASP A 76 5.68 -0.50 -2.75
N PHE A 77 4.40 -0.34 -2.46
CA PHE A 77 3.38 -1.30 -2.87
C PHE A 77 3.29 -1.39 -4.40
N LEU A 78 3.25 -0.23 -5.07
CA LEU A 78 3.20 -0.19 -6.52
C LEU A 78 4.45 -0.77 -7.16
N TRP A 79 5.64 -0.49 -6.61
CA TRP A 79 6.88 -1.08 -7.09
C TRP A 79 6.89 -2.59 -6.98
N ASP A 80 6.37 -3.13 -5.90
CA ASP A 80 6.29 -4.58 -5.74
C ASP A 80 5.34 -5.21 -6.75
N CYS A 81 4.19 -4.57 -7.00
CA CYS A 81 3.25 -5.04 -8.02
C CYS A 81 3.88 -5.02 -9.40
N ILE A 82 4.59 -3.95 -9.74
CA ILE A 82 5.28 -3.80 -11.01
C ILE A 82 6.44 -4.79 -11.13
N GLY A 83 7.14 -5.05 -10.04
CA GLY A 83 8.29 -5.95 -10.01
C GLY A 83 7.97 -7.36 -10.50
N HIS A 84 6.74 -7.83 -10.29
CA HIS A 84 6.30 -9.13 -10.78
C HIS A 84 6.10 -9.18 -12.29
N PHE A 85 5.99 -8.02 -12.94
CA PHE A 85 5.72 -7.92 -14.37
C PHE A 85 6.86 -7.22 -15.13
N GLN A 86 8.09 -7.32 -14.63
CA GLN A 86 9.24 -6.62 -15.23
C GLN A 86 9.42 -6.91 -16.71
N THR A 87 9.27 -8.15 -17.11
CA THR A 87 9.45 -8.55 -18.51
C THR A 87 8.45 -7.87 -19.44
N ALA A 88 7.21 -7.71 -19.01
CA ALA A 88 6.17 -7.06 -19.80
C ALA A 88 6.20 -5.54 -19.68
N LEU A 89 6.54 -5.04 -18.48
CA LEU A 89 6.50 -3.61 -18.17
C LEU A 89 7.70 -2.84 -18.69
N ARG A 90 8.88 -3.45 -18.76
CA ARG A 90 10.08 -2.77 -19.25
C ARG A 90 9.88 -2.18 -20.66
N PRO A 91 9.45 -2.98 -21.66
CA PRO A 91 9.21 -2.41 -22.99
C PRO A 91 8.13 -1.34 -23.00
N ALA A 92 7.06 -1.53 -22.23
CA ALA A 92 5.96 -0.58 -22.14
C ALA A 92 6.42 0.75 -21.54
N LEU A 93 7.21 0.71 -20.44
CA LEU A 93 7.76 1.91 -19.82
C LEU A 93 8.74 2.63 -20.72
N ILE A 94 9.61 1.91 -21.42
CA ILE A 94 10.56 2.49 -22.36
C ILE A 94 9.81 3.22 -23.49
N LYS A 95 8.75 2.60 -24.01
CA LYS A 95 7.91 3.24 -25.01
C LYS A 95 7.28 4.51 -24.51
N LEU A 96 6.73 4.52 -23.30
CA LEU A 96 6.14 5.71 -22.69
C LEU A 96 7.16 6.82 -22.48
N ILE A 97 8.37 6.48 -22.07
CA ILE A 97 9.46 7.44 -21.90
C ILE A 97 9.84 8.06 -23.23
N ASN A 98 9.92 7.26 -24.29
CA ASN A 98 10.29 7.72 -25.61
C ASN A 98 9.23 8.63 -26.26
N ASP A 99 7.97 8.50 -25.86
CA ASP A 99 6.89 9.35 -26.37
C ASP A 99 6.96 10.80 -25.88
N GLN A 100 7.83 11.12 -24.95
CA GLN A 100 8.11 12.47 -24.45
C GLN A 100 6.93 13.20 -23.77
N VAL A 101 5.70 12.81 -24.08
CA VAL A 101 4.49 13.49 -23.59
C VAL A 101 4.39 13.45 -22.06
N ILE A 102 4.86 12.37 -21.45
CA ILE A 102 4.78 12.17 -20.01
C ILE A 102 6.16 12.10 -19.36
N THR A 103 7.22 12.38 -20.08
CA THR A 103 8.60 12.26 -19.60
C THR A 103 8.82 13.01 -18.28
N HIS A 104 8.35 14.26 -18.21
CA HIS A 104 8.50 15.06 -16.99
C HIS A 104 7.72 14.48 -15.81
N SER A 105 6.48 14.09 -16.05
CA SER A 105 5.64 13.53 -15.00
C SER A 105 6.23 12.23 -14.44
N VAL A 106 6.72 11.37 -15.31
CA VAL A 106 7.32 10.10 -14.92
C VAL A 106 8.64 10.31 -14.20
N SER A 107 9.48 11.24 -14.68
CA SER A 107 10.76 11.51 -14.02
C SER A 107 10.61 12.11 -12.63
N MET A 108 9.49 12.78 -12.34
CA MET A 108 9.19 13.27 -11.00
C MET A 108 8.65 12.15 -10.08
N ALA A 109 8.03 11.13 -10.66
CA ALA A 109 7.42 10.04 -9.89
C ALA A 109 8.40 8.92 -9.56
N LEU A 110 9.41 8.67 -10.40
CA LEU A 110 10.33 7.55 -10.25
C LEU A 110 11.72 8.00 -9.83
N PRO A 111 12.40 7.26 -8.92
CA PRO A 111 13.80 7.53 -8.59
C PRO A 111 14.71 7.38 -9.80
N LEU A 112 15.73 8.24 -9.89
CA LEU A 112 16.67 8.25 -11.01
C LEU A 112 17.38 6.90 -11.26
N PRO A 113 17.80 6.12 -10.24
CA PRO A 113 18.43 4.83 -10.47
C PRO A 113 17.58 3.86 -11.27
N GLU A 114 16.28 3.79 -10.99
CA GLU A 114 15.36 2.94 -11.73
C GLU A 114 15.22 3.38 -13.17
N TRP A 115 15.23 4.68 -13.41
CA TRP A 115 15.24 5.24 -14.74
C TRP A 115 16.47 4.80 -15.55
N GLY A 116 17.64 4.84 -14.91
CA GLY A 116 18.88 4.39 -15.53
C GLY A 116 18.82 2.94 -15.95
N ASP A 117 18.32 2.07 -15.06
CA ASP A 117 18.17 0.65 -15.31
C ASP A 117 17.18 0.37 -16.44
N LEU A 118 16.07 1.08 -16.50
CA LEU A 118 15.07 0.92 -17.54
C LEU A 118 15.63 1.29 -18.93
N ARG A 119 16.49 2.32 -19.01
CA ARG A 119 17.12 2.72 -20.27
C ARG A 119 18.13 1.72 -20.77
N LYS A 120 18.81 1.04 -19.86
CA LYS A 120 19.82 0.03 -20.20
C LYS A 120 19.19 -1.30 -20.59
N GLY A 121 17.96 -1.53 -20.17
CA GLY A 121 17.25 -2.76 -20.45
C GLY A 121 16.61 -2.80 -21.80
#